data_43e33735c95764f58a8769188560f8db
#
_entry.id   43e33735c95764f58a8769188560f8db
#
_cell.length_a   1.000
_cell.length_b   1.000
_cell.length_c   1.000
_cell.angle_alpha   90.00
_cell.angle_beta   90.00
_cell.angle_gamma   90.00
#
_symmetry.space_group_name_H-M   'P 1'
#
loop_
_entity.id
_entity.type
_entity.pdbx_description
1 polymer ?
#
loop_
_entity_poly.entity_id
_entity_poly.type
_entity_poly.pdbx_seq_one_letter_code
_entity_poly.pdbx_strand_id
1 'polypeptide(L)'
;MNTSSLTDIFQNAVQAPTQEVVKEEVVITKEATPDNLVYQMVSFASYLYQLNIQAHLLHFNVECSNFLAVHKFLGKQYQQHLADFDTISELVRSMDFLMPMCQCGLFDAFKKFPAVKTYDAREGLTLYTKNLEAGAMMAKDLVDAAKETGAPDVENFAAEICGNLFKGAWMLKATLRGSM
;
A
#
# COMPACT_ATOMS: atom_id res chain seq x y z
N MET A 1 27.82 29.18 -23.76
CA MET A 1 26.80 28.82 -22.77
C MET A 1 26.37 27.39 -23.08
N ASN A 2 26.85 26.41 -22.30
CA ASN A 2 26.55 25.00 -22.50
C ASN A 2 25.16 24.70 -21.89
N THR A 3 24.18 24.44 -22.73
CA THR A 3 22.88 23.89 -22.30
C THR A 3 23.00 22.39 -22.29
N SER A 4 23.35 21.80 -21.15
CA SER A 4 23.18 20.36 -20.97
C SER A 4 21.70 20.01 -21.04
N SER A 5 21.37 19.07 -21.93
CA SER A 5 20.02 18.56 -22.16
C SER A 5 19.49 17.86 -20.90
N LEU A 6 18.20 17.93 -20.64
CA LEU A 6 17.52 17.15 -19.59
C LEU A 6 17.86 15.65 -19.67
N THR A 7 18.16 15.14 -20.84
CA THR A 7 18.59 13.76 -21.09
C THR A 7 19.93 13.43 -20.43
N ASP A 8 20.87 14.41 -20.38
CA ASP A 8 22.20 14.21 -19.78
C ASP A 8 22.13 14.16 -18.25
N ILE A 9 21.14 14.84 -17.65
CA ILE A 9 20.88 14.81 -16.19
C ILE A 9 20.36 13.43 -15.78
N PHE A 10 19.49 12.81 -16.59
CA PHE A 10 18.94 11.47 -16.29
C PHE A 10 19.97 10.34 -16.51
N GLN A 11 20.88 10.46 -17.47
CA GLN A 11 21.92 9.45 -17.71
C GLN A 11 23.02 9.42 -16.63
N ASN A 12 23.34 10.56 -16.01
CA ASN A 12 24.31 10.63 -14.92
C ASN A 12 23.80 10.17 -13.56
N ALA A 13 22.47 10.08 -13.37
CA ALA A 13 21.87 9.57 -12.14
C ALA A 13 21.91 8.03 -12.02
N VAL A 14 22.27 7.32 -13.10
CA VAL A 14 22.27 5.84 -13.16
C VAL A 14 23.62 5.22 -12.78
N GLN A 15 24.66 6.01 -12.55
CA GLN A 15 26.00 5.52 -12.20
C GLN A 15 26.43 5.85 -10.76
N ALA A 16 25.58 5.58 -9.78
CA ALA A 16 26.02 5.49 -8.39
C ALA A 16 26.59 4.09 -8.12
N PRO A 17 27.73 3.97 -7.38
CA PRO A 17 28.34 2.68 -7.12
C PRO A 17 27.38 1.78 -6.34
N THR A 18 27.09 0.61 -6.88
CA THR A 18 26.39 -0.47 -6.22
C THR A 18 27.19 -0.95 -5.02
N GLN A 19 26.81 -0.52 -3.81
CA GLN A 19 27.20 -1.25 -2.60
C GLN A 19 26.46 -2.59 -2.66
N GLU A 20 27.22 -3.68 -2.63
CA GLU A 20 26.68 -5.02 -2.41
C GLU A 20 26.01 -5.06 -1.04
N VAL A 21 24.69 -4.93 -1.03
CA VAL A 21 23.89 -5.21 0.15
C VAL A 21 23.85 -6.73 0.28
N VAL A 22 24.51 -7.24 1.30
CA VAL A 22 24.39 -8.65 1.71
C VAL A 22 22.91 -8.89 2.00
N LYS A 23 22.26 -9.67 1.13
CA LYS A 23 20.87 -10.09 1.31
C LYS A 23 20.86 -11.22 2.33
N GLU A 24 20.64 -10.91 3.60
CA GLU A 24 20.11 -11.91 4.52
C GLU A 24 18.66 -12.19 4.09
N GLU A 25 18.42 -13.38 3.55
CA GLU A 25 17.07 -13.91 3.39
C GLU A 25 16.50 -14.14 4.81
N VAL A 26 15.61 -13.25 5.22
CA VAL A 26 14.80 -13.46 6.43
C VAL A 26 13.91 -14.67 6.18
N VAL A 27 14.28 -15.82 6.71
CA VAL A 27 13.43 -17.01 6.73
C VAL A 27 12.28 -16.72 7.69
N ILE A 28 11.08 -16.50 7.13
CA ILE A 28 9.86 -16.32 7.92
C ILE A 28 9.49 -17.66 8.53
N THR A 29 9.86 -17.86 9.79
CA THR A 29 9.30 -18.95 10.60
C THR A 29 7.87 -18.58 10.98
N LYS A 30 6.96 -19.56 10.98
CA LYS A 30 5.53 -19.37 11.35
C LYS A 30 5.30 -19.13 12.85
N GLU A 31 6.34 -18.85 13.62
CA GLU A 31 6.22 -18.63 15.06
C GLU A 31 5.72 -17.21 15.35
N ALA A 32 4.77 -17.10 16.27
CA ALA A 32 4.25 -15.85 16.78
C ALA A 32 5.30 -15.15 17.65
N THR A 33 6.16 -14.37 17.01
CA THR A 33 7.19 -13.56 17.68
C THR A 33 6.95 -12.08 17.39
N PRO A 34 7.37 -11.15 18.27
CA PRO A 34 7.29 -9.72 18.00
C PRO A 34 7.96 -9.32 16.66
N ASP A 35 9.09 -9.93 16.33
CA ASP A 35 9.80 -9.67 15.07
C ASP A 35 8.97 -10.04 13.84
N ASN A 36 8.23 -11.17 13.90
CA ASN A 36 7.35 -11.59 12.82
C ASN A 36 6.12 -10.68 12.68
N LEU A 37 5.52 -10.23 13.80
CA LEU A 37 4.44 -9.27 13.80
C LEU A 37 4.89 -7.96 13.14
N VAL A 38 6.04 -7.41 13.56
CA VAL A 38 6.59 -6.17 13.00
C VAL A 38 6.89 -6.31 11.52
N TYR A 39 7.43 -7.44 11.06
CA TYR A 39 7.62 -7.69 9.63
C TYR A 39 6.30 -7.63 8.85
N GLN A 40 5.23 -8.23 9.37
CA GLN A 40 3.89 -8.15 8.76
C GLN A 40 3.35 -6.72 8.77
N MET A 41 3.54 -5.98 9.86
CA MET A 41 3.15 -4.56 9.96
C MET A 41 3.86 -3.70 8.93
N VAL A 42 5.18 -3.84 8.76
CA VAL A 42 5.97 -3.08 7.77
C VAL A 42 5.57 -3.48 6.34
N SER A 43 5.31 -4.75 6.09
CA SER A 43 4.80 -5.23 4.80
C SER A 43 3.43 -4.65 4.49
N PHE A 44 2.52 -4.61 5.47
CA PHE A 44 1.19 -4.01 5.32
C PHE A 44 1.27 -2.48 5.18
N ALA A 45 2.16 -1.80 5.90
CA ALA A 45 2.42 -0.38 5.71
C ALA A 45 2.86 -0.07 4.27
N SER A 46 3.77 -0.87 3.72
CA SER A 46 4.17 -0.78 2.31
C SER A 46 2.98 -0.94 1.36
N TYR A 47 2.11 -1.90 1.64
CA TYR A 47 0.89 -2.15 0.85
C TYR A 47 -0.06 -0.95 0.88
N LEU A 48 -0.34 -0.39 2.06
CA LEU A 48 -1.20 0.78 2.24
C LEU A 48 -0.65 2.01 1.51
N TYR A 49 0.66 2.22 1.56
CA TYR A 49 1.30 3.32 0.83
C TYR A 49 1.18 3.14 -0.70
N GLN A 50 1.30 1.92 -1.20
CA GLN A 50 1.09 1.62 -2.62
C GLN A 50 -0.40 1.75 -3.02
N LEU A 51 -1.35 1.39 -2.14
CA LEU A 51 -2.77 1.69 -2.33
C LEU A 51 -3.05 3.19 -2.39
N ASN A 52 -2.40 3.99 -1.53
CA ASN A 52 -2.50 5.45 -1.56
C ASN A 52 -2.09 5.99 -2.93
N ILE A 53 -0.90 5.63 -3.42
CA ILE A 53 -0.40 6.06 -4.72
C ILE A 53 -1.37 5.64 -5.84
N GLN A 54 -1.83 4.39 -5.83
CA GLN A 54 -2.73 3.88 -6.86
C GLN A 54 -4.08 4.60 -6.86
N ALA A 55 -4.70 4.80 -5.70
CA ALA A 55 -5.95 5.54 -5.58
C ALA A 55 -5.81 7.00 -6.04
N HIS A 56 -4.67 7.63 -5.72
CA HIS A 56 -4.38 9.01 -6.11
C HIS A 56 -4.17 9.14 -7.63
N LEU A 57 -3.46 8.21 -8.26
CA LEU A 57 -3.30 8.20 -9.72
C LEU A 57 -4.63 7.92 -10.45
N LEU A 58 -5.45 6.99 -9.93
CA LEU A 58 -6.79 6.75 -10.47
C LEU A 58 -7.69 7.98 -10.30
N HIS A 59 -7.61 8.70 -9.18
CA HIS A 59 -8.36 9.93 -8.93
C HIS A 59 -8.14 10.99 -10.00
N PHE A 60 -6.91 11.10 -10.52
CA PHE A 60 -6.60 12.05 -11.61
C PHE A 60 -7.04 11.56 -12.98
N ASN A 61 -6.93 10.27 -13.25
CA ASN A 61 -6.97 9.72 -14.60
C ASN A 61 -8.29 9.01 -14.96
N VAL A 62 -9.20 8.79 -13.99
CA VAL A 62 -10.44 8.07 -14.27
C VAL A 62 -11.39 8.95 -15.11
N GLU A 63 -11.88 8.39 -16.23
CA GLU A 63 -12.89 9.01 -17.09
C GLU A 63 -14.05 8.03 -17.27
N CYS A 64 -15.24 8.37 -16.75
CA CYS A 64 -16.43 7.53 -16.84
C CYS A 64 -17.70 8.35 -16.67
N SER A 65 -18.86 7.80 -17.03
CA SER A 65 -20.16 8.48 -16.91
C SER A 65 -20.50 8.91 -15.46
N ASN A 66 -19.95 8.21 -14.47
CA ASN A 66 -20.12 8.53 -13.04
C ASN A 66 -18.88 9.21 -12.42
N PHE A 67 -18.16 9.99 -13.24
CA PHE A 67 -16.88 10.61 -12.88
C PHE A 67 -16.89 11.28 -11.50
N LEU A 68 -17.85 12.19 -11.25
CA LEU A 68 -17.85 12.99 -10.01
C LEU A 68 -17.94 12.13 -8.75
N ALA A 69 -18.74 11.06 -8.78
CA ALA A 69 -18.87 10.16 -7.64
C ALA A 69 -17.60 9.33 -7.45
N VAL A 70 -17.05 8.76 -8.52
CA VAL A 70 -15.81 7.96 -8.50
C VAL A 70 -14.61 8.81 -8.08
N HIS A 71 -14.47 10.01 -8.65
CA HIS A 71 -13.42 10.96 -8.31
C HIS A 71 -13.45 11.33 -6.81
N LYS A 72 -14.63 11.66 -6.26
CA LYS A 72 -14.79 11.95 -4.83
C LYS A 72 -14.49 10.73 -3.94
N PHE A 73 -14.92 9.55 -4.38
CA PHE A 73 -14.62 8.31 -3.66
C PHE A 73 -13.12 8.05 -3.61
N LEU A 74 -12.43 8.09 -4.75
CA LEU A 74 -10.98 7.90 -4.82
C LEU A 74 -10.21 8.96 -4.01
N GLY A 75 -10.73 10.21 -4.00
CA GLY A 75 -10.19 11.29 -3.17
C GLY A 75 -10.19 10.98 -1.67
N LYS A 76 -11.25 10.33 -1.18
CA LYS A 76 -11.32 9.86 0.21
C LYS A 76 -10.42 8.65 0.44
N GLN A 77 -10.34 7.75 -0.55
CA GLN A 77 -9.55 6.52 -0.41
C GLN A 77 -8.05 6.82 -0.28
N TYR A 78 -7.46 7.66 -1.14
CA TYR A 78 -6.03 7.93 -1.03
C TYR A 78 -5.68 8.66 0.28
N GLN A 79 -6.54 9.57 0.75
CA GLN A 79 -6.33 10.24 2.04
C GLN A 79 -6.39 9.25 3.20
N GLN A 80 -7.36 8.33 3.18
CA GLN A 80 -7.50 7.31 4.21
C GLN A 80 -6.30 6.35 4.22
N HIS A 81 -5.87 5.85 3.06
CA HIS A 81 -4.71 4.95 2.98
C HIS A 81 -3.42 5.61 3.48
N LEU A 82 -3.27 6.93 3.26
CA LEU A 82 -2.13 7.67 3.79
C LEU A 82 -2.19 7.77 5.32
N ALA A 83 -3.37 8.05 5.89
CA ALA A 83 -3.58 8.09 7.33
C ALA A 83 -3.36 6.70 7.97
N ASP A 84 -3.85 5.64 7.32
CA ASP A 84 -3.65 4.26 7.78
C ASP A 84 -2.17 3.86 7.74
N PHE A 85 -1.43 4.27 6.70
CA PHE A 85 0.02 4.09 6.61
C PHE A 85 0.76 4.80 7.75
N ASP A 86 0.38 6.03 8.06
CA ASP A 86 0.96 6.82 9.15
C ASP A 86 0.73 6.10 10.50
N THR A 87 -0.51 5.73 10.78
CA THR A 87 -0.87 5.06 12.03
C THR A 87 -0.13 3.74 12.24
N ILE A 88 -0.07 2.85 11.23
CA ILE A 88 0.66 1.57 11.38
C ILE A 88 2.15 1.79 11.55
N SER A 89 2.71 2.82 10.90
CA SER A 89 4.12 3.15 11.02
C SER A 89 4.45 3.65 12.43
N GLU A 90 3.56 4.42 13.06
CA GLU A 90 3.69 4.83 14.45
C GLU A 90 3.55 3.64 15.42
N LEU A 91 2.66 2.67 15.13
CA LEU A 91 2.56 1.44 15.92
C LEU A 91 3.84 0.62 15.84
N VAL A 92 4.50 0.50 14.67
CA VAL A 92 5.84 -0.12 14.56
C VAL A 92 6.84 0.62 15.43
N ARG A 93 6.81 1.94 15.44
CA ARG A 93 7.71 2.76 16.25
C ARG A 93 7.44 2.63 17.76
N SER A 94 6.19 2.48 18.17
CA SER A 94 5.82 2.28 19.58
C SER A 94 6.33 0.94 20.13
N MET A 95 6.57 -0.05 19.25
CA MET A 95 7.20 -1.32 19.59
C MET A 95 8.74 -1.27 19.56
N ASP A 96 9.34 -0.08 19.40
CA ASP A 96 10.78 0.20 19.34
C ASP A 96 11.52 -0.35 18.09
N PHE A 97 10.78 -0.63 17.01
CA PHE A 97 11.35 -1.01 15.71
C PHE A 97 11.42 0.18 14.75
N LEU A 98 12.34 0.13 13.78
CA LEU A 98 12.51 1.19 12.78
C LEU A 98 11.72 0.89 11.50
N MET A 99 11.09 1.94 10.95
CA MET A 99 10.56 1.90 9.59
C MET A 99 11.68 2.07 8.56
N PRO A 100 11.53 1.54 7.32
CA PRO A 100 12.48 1.80 6.24
C PRO A 100 12.69 3.30 5.99
N MET A 101 13.95 3.75 5.92
CA MET A 101 14.29 5.18 5.75
C MET A 101 14.21 5.66 4.30
N CYS A 102 14.11 4.78 3.31
CA CYS A 102 14.00 5.15 1.91
C CYS A 102 12.78 4.52 1.25
N GLN A 103 12.28 5.18 0.22
CA GLN A 103 11.15 4.68 -0.56
C GLN A 103 11.43 3.30 -1.16
N CYS A 104 12.65 3.04 -1.61
CA CYS A 104 13.06 1.73 -2.13
C CYS A 104 12.91 0.63 -1.07
N GLY A 105 13.40 0.86 0.16
CA GLY A 105 13.24 -0.09 1.27
C GLY A 105 11.80 -0.31 1.67
N LEU A 106 10.97 0.76 1.65
CA LEU A 106 9.53 0.62 1.90
C LEU A 106 8.86 -0.25 0.83
N PHE A 107 9.14 -0.03 -0.45
CA PHE A 107 8.57 -0.84 -1.53
C PHE A 107 9.11 -2.27 -1.55
N ASP A 108 10.35 -2.47 -1.11
CA ASP A 108 10.94 -3.79 -0.97
C ASP A 108 10.25 -4.66 0.09
N ALA A 109 9.61 -4.05 1.09
CA ALA A 109 8.83 -4.77 2.08
C ALA A 109 7.57 -5.45 1.50
N PHE A 110 7.03 -4.93 0.36
CA PHE A 110 5.97 -5.59 -0.41
C PHE A 110 6.14 -5.36 -1.92
N LYS A 111 6.91 -6.23 -2.57
CA LYS A 111 7.30 -6.09 -3.99
C LYS A 111 6.22 -6.48 -5.02
N LYS A 112 5.24 -7.29 -4.61
CA LYS A 112 4.28 -7.91 -5.54
C LYS A 112 2.96 -7.15 -5.67
N PHE A 113 2.96 -5.84 -5.43
CA PHE A 113 1.75 -5.01 -5.55
C PHE A 113 1.27 -4.94 -7.00
N PRO A 114 0.01 -5.32 -7.29
CA PRO A 114 -0.54 -5.30 -8.65
C PRO A 114 -0.93 -3.86 -9.03
N ALA A 115 -0.01 -3.12 -9.65
CA ALA A 115 -0.26 -1.74 -10.06
C ALA A 115 -1.19 -1.66 -11.28
N VAL A 116 -2.14 -0.70 -11.26
CA VAL A 116 -2.96 -0.34 -12.42
C VAL A 116 -2.06 0.34 -13.46
N LYS A 117 -2.11 -0.14 -14.71
CA LYS A 117 -1.32 0.37 -15.84
C LYS A 117 -2.20 0.79 -17.04
N THR A 118 -3.50 0.62 -16.93
CA THR A 118 -4.47 0.95 -17.96
C THR A 118 -5.13 2.29 -17.69
N TYR A 119 -5.54 3.00 -18.74
CA TYR A 119 -6.40 4.18 -18.67
C TYR A 119 -7.90 3.82 -18.82
N ASP A 120 -8.23 2.54 -19.09
CA ASP A 120 -9.62 2.09 -19.03
C ASP A 120 -10.14 2.13 -17.60
N ALA A 121 -11.18 2.96 -17.38
CA ALA A 121 -11.71 3.20 -16.05
C ALA A 121 -12.27 1.92 -15.39
N ARG A 122 -12.98 1.09 -16.18
CA ARG A 122 -13.59 -0.15 -15.67
C ARG A 122 -12.52 -1.15 -15.27
N GLU A 123 -11.51 -1.35 -16.11
CA GLU A 123 -10.40 -2.26 -15.85
C GLU A 123 -9.58 -1.78 -14.65
N GLY A 124 -9.22 -0.49 -14.62
CA GLY A 124 -8.45 0.12 -13.53
C GLY A 124 -9.15 0.03 -12.19
N LEU A 125 -10.44 0.37 -12.12
CA LEU A 125 -11.24 0.28 -10.90
C LEU A 125 -11.50 -1.18 -10.48
N THR A 126 -11.60 -2.11 -11.43
CA THR A 126 -11.71 -3.54 -11.14
C THR A 126 -10.45 -4.06 -10.46
N LEU A 127 -9.27 -3.70 -10.98
CA LEU A 127 -8.00 -4.11 -10.36
C LEU A 127 -7.82 -3.45 -8.99
N TYR A 128 -8.13 -2.16 -8.86
CA TYR A 128 -8.08 -1.48 -7.58
C TYR A 128 -9.03 -2.11 -6.55
N THR A 129 -10.24 -2.54 -6.97
CA THR A 129 -11.16 -3.27 -6.09
C THR A 129 -10.55 -4.58 -5.57
N LYS A 130 -9.87 -5.34 -6.44
CA LYS A 130 -9.15 -6.56 -6.02
C LYS A 130 -8.02 -6.25 -5.04
N ASN A 131 -7.33 -5.12 -5.23
CA ASN A 131 -6.28 -4.70 -4.32
C ASN A 131 -6.84 -4.29 -2.95
N LEU A 132 -8.01 -3.64 -2.89
CA LEU A 132 -8.68 -3.39 -1.61
C LEU A 132 -9.04 -4.69 -0.89
N GLU A 133 -9.55 -5.69 -1.60
CA GLU A 133 -9.86 -7.00 -1.01
C GLU A 133 -8.60 -7.73 -0.53
N ALA A 134 -7.53 -7.71 -1.32
CA ALA A 134 -6.25 -8.29 -0.91
C ALA A 134 -5.67 -7.60 0.33
N GLY A 135 -5.73 -6.26 0.39
CA GLY A 135 -5.34 -5.51 1.58
C GLY A 135 -6.19 -5.85 2.80
N ALA A 136 -7.51 -6.05 2.61
CA ALA A 136 -8.39 -6.49 3.71
C ALA A 136 -8.02 -7.87 4.23
N MET A 137 -7.59 -8.79 3.35
CA MET A 137 -7.10 -10.11 3.78
C MET A 137 -5.77 -10.00 4.53
N MET A 138 -4.83 -9.15 4.09
CA MET A 138 -3.59 -8.88 4.83
C MET A 138 -3.89 -8.29 6.22
N ALA A 139 -4.85 -7.36 6.31
CA ALA A 139 -5.28 -6.80 7.60
C ALA A 139 -5.87 -7.88 8.52
N LYS A 140 -6.64 -8.82 7.97
CA LYS A 140 -7.17 -9.95 8.73
C LYS A 140 -6.06 -10.87 9.26
N ASP A 141 -5.06 -11.19 8.44
CA ASP A 141 -3.92 -11.99 8.87
C ASP A 141 -3.13 -11.27 9.98
N LEU A 142 -3.04 -9.94 9.90
CA LEU A 142 -2.42 -9.09 10.92
C LEU A 142 -3.21 -9.10 12.25
N VAL A 143 -4.56 -9.14 12.21
CA VAL A 143 -5.40 -9.30 13.42
C VAL A 143 -5.03 -10.60 14.14
N ASP A 144 -4.94 -11.71 13.39
CA ASP A 144 -4.63 -13.01 13.97
C ASP A 144 -3.21 -13.01 14.59
N ALA A 145 -2.22 -12.46 13.90
CA ALA A 145 -0.84 -12.35 14.39
C ALA A 145 -0.73 -11.42 15.63
N ALA A 146 -1.43 -10.29 15.63
CA ALA A 146 -1.45 -9.36 16.76
C ALA A 146 -2.09 -9.98 18.01
N LYS A 147 -3.16 -10.75 17.83
CA LYS A 147 -3.82 -11.49 18.90
C LYS A 147 -2.89 -12.55 19.52
N GLU A 148 -2.19 -13.32 18.69
CA GLU A 148 -1.24 -14.35 19.13
C GLU A 148 -0.05 -13.77 19.91
N THR A 149 0.37 -12.54 19.57
CA THR A 149 1.49 -11.85 20.23
C THR A 149 1.07 -10.95 21.40
N GLY A 150 -0.26 -10.78 21.63
CA GLY A 150 -0.79 -9.95 22.72
C GLY A 150 -0.63 -8.45 22.47
N ALA A 151 -0.76 -7.99 21.20
CA ALA A 151 -0.69 -6.59 20.78
C ALA A 151 -2.09 -6.04 20.46
N PRO A 152 -2.91 -5.67 21.46
CA PRO A 152 -4.32 -5.31 21.26
C PRO A 152 -4.51 -4.00 20.48
N ASP A 153 -3.58 -3.09 20.51
CA ASP A 153 -3.56 -1.85 19.72
C ASP A 153 -3.42 -2.14 18.23
N VAL A 154 -2.51 -3.03 17.86
CA VAL A 154 -2.33 -3.52 16.48
C VAL A 154 -3.55 -4.32 16.03
N GLU A 155 -4.10 -5.20 16.90
CA GLU A 155 -5.30 -5.99 16.63
C GLU A 155 -6.50 -5.07 16.30
N ASN A 156 -6.76 -4.07 17.13
CA ASN A 156 -7.85 -3.12 16.94
C ASN A 156 -7.71 -2.32 15.65
N PHE A 157 -6.51 -1.78 15.41
CA PHE A 157 -6.21 -1.05 14.18
C PHE A 157 -6.44 -1.93 12.94
N ALA A 158 -5.86 -3.13 12.91
CA ALA A 158 -5.97 -4.04 11.76
C ALA A 158 -7.43 -4.47 11.51
N ALA A 159 -8.22 -4.71 12.56
CA ALA A 159 -9.64 -5.04 12.44
C ALA A 159 -10.45 -3.89 11.83
N GLU A 160 -10.20 -2.65 12.23
CA GLU A 160 -10.85 -1.46 11.66
C GLU A 160 -10.52 -1.31 10.16
N ILE A 161 -9.22 -1.40 9.80
CA ILE A 161 -8.79 -1.28 8.41
C ILE A 161 -9.35 -2.39 7.54
N CYS A 162 -9.39 -3.62 8.04
CA CYS A 162 -10.03 -4.75 7.35
C CYS A 162 -11.47 -4.42 6.93
N GLY A 163 -12.28 -3.90 7.88
CA GLY A 163 -13.66 -3.47 7.62
C GLY A 163 -13.75 -2.34 6.61
N ASN A 164 -12.88 -1.33 6.72
CA ASN A 164 -12.85 -0.17 5.83
C ASN A 164 -12.47 -0.55 4.39
N LEU A 165 -11.49 -1.43 4.20
CA LEU A 165 -11.06 -1.90 2.88
C LEU A 165 -12.15 -2.76 2.21
N PHE A 166 -12.79 -3.68 2.92
CA PHE A 166 -13.92 -4.44 2.38
C PHE A 166 -15.11 -3.53 2.02
N LYS A 167 -15.40 -2.52 2.84
CA LYS A 167 -16.45 -1.54 2.54
C LYS A 167 -16.12 -0.75 1.27
N GLY A 168 -14.89 -0.31 1.09
CA GLY A 168 -14.42 0.34 -0.12
C GLY A 168 -14.58 -0.55 -1.36
N ALA A 169 -14.16 -1.82 -1.26
CA ALA A 169 -14.32 -2.81 -2.30
C ALA A 169 -15.79 -3.06 -2.66
N TRP A 170 -16.66 -3.17 -1.65
CA TRP A 170 -18.12 -3.31 -1.88
C TRP A 170 -18.70 -2.11 -2.65
N MET A 171 -18.36 -0.89 -2.25
CA MET A 171 -18.85 0.33 -2.92
C MET A 171 -18.43 0.36 -4.39
N LEU A 172 -17.17 0.02 -4.70
CA LEU A 172 -16.69 -0.05 -6.09
C LEU A 172 -17.35 -1.17 -6.88
N LYS A 173 -17.54 -2.37 -6.30
CA LYS A 173 -18.28 -3.46 -6.94
C LYS A 173 -19.70 -3.05 -7.30
N ALA A 174 -20.39 -2.31 -6.40
CA ALA A 174 -21.72 -1.80 -6.68
C ALA A 174 -21.71 -0.78 -7.83
N THR A 175 -20.71 0.11 -7.88
CA THR A 175 -20.51 1.06 -8.97
C THR A 175 -20.24 0.36 -10.31
N LEU A 176 -19.38 -0.68 -10.31
CA LEU A 176 -18.99 -1.42 -11.51
C LEU A 176 -20.11 -2.30 -12.09
N ARG A 177 -21.11 -2.71 -11.28
CA ARG A 177 -22.29 -3.46 -11.75
C ARG A 177 -23.28 -2.57 -12.51
N GLY A 178 -23.31 -1.28 -12.22
CA GLY A 178 -24.05 -0.32 -13.01
C GLY A 178 -23.39 -0.05 -14.38
N SER A 179 -24.11 0.61 -15.27
CA SER A 179 -23.51 1.14 -16.50
C SER A 179 -22.54 2.27 -16.12
N MET A 180 -21.28 2.07 -16.40
CA MET A 180 -20.27 3.12 -16.32
C MET A 180 -20.22 3.90 -17.61
#